data_d25593eabb7d5b92443e091c5385b45d
#
_entry.id   d25593eabb7d5b92443e091c5385b45d
#
_cell.length_a   1.000
_cell.length_b   1.000
_cell.length_c   1.000
_cell.angle_alpha   90.00
_cell.angle_beta   90.00
_cell.angle_gamma   90.00
#
_symmetry.space_group_name_H-M   'P 1'
#
loop_
_entity.id
_entity.type
_entity.pdbx_description
1 polymer ?
#
loop_
_entity_poly.entity_id
_entity_poly.type
_entity_poly.pdbx_seq_one_letter_code
_entity_poly.pdbx_strand_id
1 'polypeptide(L)'
;MHDHRGDQLNGADRAEGEHRQRDHVVRWRDDGITGVVAYNDYTAALVVRTALRAGIGVPAPLAVIGHDGSPFAPVFVPALTSVRMQIGGLARYVAELALHGAGQLTTEPQPVAPEFTVTIREST
;
A
#
# COMPACT_ATOMS: atom_id res chain seq x y z
N MET A 1 1.47 31.40 -24.68
CA MET A 1 1.33 32.04 -23.37
C MET A 1 0.92 30.93 -22.38
N HIS A 2 1.90 30.34 -21.67
CA HIS A 2 1.65 29.28 -20.69
C HIS A 2 1.09 29.93 -19.42
N ASP A 3 -0.09 29.49 -19.03
CA ASP A 3 -0.74 29.95 -17.80
C ASP A 3 -0.02 29.35 -16.58
N HIS A 4 0.85 30.15 -15.95
CA HIS A 4 1.56 29.79 -14.71
C HIS A 4 0.68 29.74 -13.46
N ARG A 5 -0.62 30.04 -13.56
CA ARG A 5 -1.53 30.03 -12.41
C ARG A 5 -1.91 28.61 -11.94
N GLY A 6 -1.99 27.66 -12.87
CA GLY A 6 -2.31 26.27 -12.53
C GLY A 6 -1.21 25.57 -11.71
N ASP A 7 0.05 25.94 -11.95
CA ASP A 7 1.20 25.30 -11.30
C ASP A 7 1.42 25.79 -9.85
N GLN A 8 1.04 27.04 -9.55
CA GLN A 8 1.13 27.59 -8.19
C GLN A 8 0.05 27.03 -7.25
N LEU A 9 -1.16 26.80 -7.75
CA LEU A 9 -2.24 26.16 -6.98
C LEU A 9 -1.92 24.71 -6.66
N ASN A 10 -1.30 23.97 -7.59
CA ASN A 10 -0.82 22.61 -7.38
C ASN A 10 0.33 22.54 -6.35
N GLY A 11 1.17 23.56 -6.27
CA GLY A 11 2.27 23.62 -5.29
C GLY A 11 1.78 23.84 -3.86
N ALA A 12 0.81 24.73 -3.67
CA ALA A 12 0.22 25.00 -2.35
C ALA A 12 -0.57 23.78 -1.83
N ASP A 13 -1.34 23.14 -2.69
CA ASP A 13 -2.15 21.96 -2.35
C ASP A 13 -1.27 20.75 -1.98
N ARG A 14 -0.14 20.59 -2.66
CA ARG A 14 0.88 19.57 -2.31
C ARG A 14 1.54 19.87 -0.96
N ALA A 15 1.91 21.11 -0.70
CA ALA A 15 2.52 21.51 0.56
C ALA A 15 1.58 21.30 1.76
N GLU A 16 0.30 21.62 1.61
CA GLU A 16 -0.71 21.34 2.63
C GLU A 16 -0.94 19.85 2.84
N GLY A 17 -0.93 19.06 1.77
CA GLY A 17 -1.02 17.60 1.83
C GLY A 17 0.18 16.99 2.56
N GLU A 18 1.39 17.43 2.26
CA GLU A 18 2.62 16.98 2.92
C GLU A 18 2.66 17.37 4.42
N HIS A 19 2.17 18.56 4.77
CA HIS A 19 2.05 18.99 6.17
C HIS A 19 1.10 18.09 6.96
N ARG A 20 -0.08 17.82 6.42
CA ARG A 20 -1.07 16.94 7.06
C ARG A 20 -0.53 15.52 7.25
N GLN A 21 0.15 14.96 6.25
CA GLN A 21 0.77 13.64 6.37
C GLN A 21 1.82 13.60 7.47
N ARG A 22 2.67 14.64 7.55
CA ARG A 22 3.68 14.78 8.59
C ARG A 22 3.05 14.83 9.98
N ASP A 23 2.01 15.62 10.16
CA ASP A 23 1.32 15.75 11.43
C ASP A 23 0.71 14.43 11.90
N HIS A 24 0.19 13.62 10.99
CA HIS A 24 -0.31 12.28 11.30
C HIS A 24 0.80 11.34 11.80
N VAL A 25 1.93 11.29 11.10
CA VAL A 25 3.04 10.40 11.47
C VAL A 25 3.68 10.84 12.80
N VAL A 26 3.80 12.13 13.04
CA VAL A 26 4.29 12.67 14.32
C VAL A 26 3.34 12.31 15.46
N ARG A 27 2.02 12.43 15.24
CA ARG A 27 1.01 12.04 16.22
C ARG A 27 1.08 10.54 16.53
N TRP A 28 1.24 9.68 15.52
CA TRP A 28 1.41 8.24 15.76
C TRP A 28 2.59 7.93 16.66
N ARG A 29 3.74 8.60 16.43
CA ARG A 29 4.91 8.48 17.32
C ARG A 29 4.56 8.90 18.76
N ASP A 30 3.91 10.05 18.92
CA ASP A 30 3.55 10.60 20.23
C ASP A 30 2.52 9.74 20.97
N ASP A 31 1.65 9.05 20.22
CA ASP A 31 0.68 8.08 20.71
C ASP A 31 1.30 6.68 20.97
N GLY A 32 2.59 6.49 20.71
CA GLY A 32 3.31 5.23 20.96
C GLY A 32 3.03 4.14 19.91
N ILE A 33 2.56 4.50 18.71
CA ILE A 33 2.37 3.55 17.61
C ILE A 33 3.72 3.15 17.03
N THR A 34 3.98 1.84 16.99
CA THR A 34 5.26 1.26 16.54
C THR A 34 5.16 0.54 15.20
N GLY A 35 3.97 0.36 14.66
CA GLY A 35 3.76 -0.32 13.38
C GLY A 35 2.55 0.19 12.62
N VAL A 36 2.68 0.25 11.31
CA VAL A 36 1.63 0.66 10.37
C VAL A 36 1.48 -0.38 9.27
N VAL A 37 0.25 -0.80 9.04
CA VAL A 37 -0.12 -1.61 7.88
C VAL A 37 -0.82 -0.70 6.88
N ALA A 38 -0.20 -0.50 5.74
CA ALA A 38 -0.73 0.36 4.69
C ALA A 38 -1.60 -0.43 3.71
N TYR A 39 -2.56 0.25 3.11
CA TYR A 39 -3.49 -0.33 2.13
C TYR A 39 -2.79 -0.96 0.92
N ASN A 40 -1.70 -0.37 0.46
CA ASN A 40 -0.87 -0.88 -0.63
C ASN A 40 0.58 -0.41 -0.49
N ASP A 41 1.47 -0.90 -1.35
CA ASP A 41 2.90 -0.55 -1.31
C ASP A 41 3.17 0.92 -1.61
N TYR A 42 2.36 1.56 -2.45
CA TYR A 42 2.48 2.99 -2.71
C TYR A 42 2.20 3.82 -1.46
N THR A 43 1.11 3.51 -0.76
CA THR A 43 0.77 4.17 0.51
C THR A 43 1.84 3.90 1.57
N ALA A 44 2.35 2.67 1.64
CA ALA A 44 3.46 2.32 2.54
C ALA A 44 4.70 3.18 2.26
N ALA A 45 5.07 3.34 0.99
CA ALA A 45 6.20 4.17 0.59
C ALA A 45 6.02 5.65 0.98
N LEU A 46 4.80 6.17 0.86
CA LEU A 46 4.46 7.53 1.32
C LEU A 46 4.61 7.66 2.84
N VAL A 47 4.16 6.67 3.61
CA VAL A 47 4.33 6.65 5.07
C VAL A 47 5.81 6.63 5.45
N VAL A 48 6.59 5.73 4.84
CA VAL A 48 8.05 5.64 5.06
C VAL A 48 8.74 6.97 4.75
N ARG A 49 8.48 7.53 3.57
CA ARG A 49 9.03 8.83 3.15
C ARG A 49 8.70 9.94 4.16
N THR A 50 7.45 9.99 4.59
CA THR A 50 6.98 11.02 5.53
C THR A 50 7.61 10.85 6.89
N ALA A 51 7.72 9.61 7.40
CA ALA A 51 8.38 9.29 8.66
C ALA A 51 9.85 9.71 8.64
N LEU A 52 10.60 9.31 7.63
CA LEU A 52 12.02 9.65 7.50
C LEU A 52 12.24 11.16 7.41
N ARG A 53 11.40 11.89 6.68
CA ARG A 53 11.45 13.36 6.60
C ARG A 53 11.08 14.05 7.92
N ALA A 54 10.28 13.41 8.75
CA ALA A 54 9.97 13.87 10.11
C ALA A 54 11.02 13.46 11.15
N GLY A 55 12.11 12.79 10.75
CA GLY A 55 13.13 12.28 11.65
C GLY A 55 12.73 11.03 12.42
N ILE A 56 11.69 10.32 11.97
CA ILE A 56 11.22 9.07 12.56
C ILE A 56 11.82 7.91 11.77
N GLY A 57 12.61 7.07 12.44
CA GLY A 57 13.28 5.93 11.80
C GLY A 57 12.30 4.81 11.39
N VAL A 58 12.65 4.11 10.32
CA VAL A 58 11.98 2.91 9.84
C VAL A 58 13.07 1.84 9.65
N PRO A 59 12.94 0.66 10.23
CA PRO A 59 11.78 0.05 10.90
C PRO A 59 11.59 0.48 12.38
N ALA A 60 12.55 1.13 12.99
CA ALA A 60 12.47 1.54 14.39
C ALA A 60 12.63 3.06 14.53
N PRO A 61 11.74 3.75 15.26
CA PRO A 61 10.66 3.22 16.10
C PRO A 61 9.36 2.85 15.34
N LEU A 62 9.27 3.05 14.03
CA LEU A 62 8.06 2.80 13.25
C LEU A 62 8.29 1.75 12.15
N ALA A 63 7.74 0.56 12.32
CA ALA A 63 7.70 -0.45 11.26
C ALA A 63 6.55 -0.18 10.28
N VAL A 64 6.77 -0.48 8.99
CA VAL A 64 5.76 -0.26 7.95
C VAL A 64 5.64 -1.49 7.05
N ILE A 65 4.41 -1.95 6.86
CA ILE A 65 4.07 -3.05 5.94
C ILE A 65 3.17 -2.52 4.84
N GLY A 66 3.52 -2.84 3.60
CA GLY A 66 2.68 -2.62 2.43
C GLY A 66 1.82 -3.82 2.06
N HIS A 67 1.09 -3.69 0.99
CA HIS A 67 0.26 -4.72 0.38
C HIS A 67 0.36 -4.62 -1.14
N ASP A 68 0.17 -5.72 -1.85
CA ASP A 68 0.19 -5.98 -3.29
C ASP A 68 1.44 -6.74 -3.77
N GLY A 69 2.56 -6.68 -3.06
CA GLY A 69 3.81 -7.27 -3.54
C GLY A 69 4.29 -6.61 -4.82
N SER A 70 4.22 -5.28 -4.88
CA SER A 70 4.62 -4.48 -6.03
C SER A 70 6.07 -4.76 -6.43
N PRO A 71 6.41 -4.77 -7.74
CA PRO A 71 7.78 -4.90 -8.21
C PRO A 71 8.70 -3.77 -7.71
N PHE A 72 8.13 -2.66 -7.24
CA PHE A 72 8.89 -1.55 -6.66
C PHE A 72 9.20 -1.74 -5.17
N ALA A 73 8.50 -2.61 -4.45
CA ALA A 73 8.71 -2.81 -3.03
C ALA A 73 10.18 -3.12 -2.64
N PRO A 74 10.94 -3.95 -3.39
CA PRO A 74 12.35 -4.20 -3.09
C PRO A 74 13.30 -3.06 -3.44
N VAL A 75 12.89 -2.09 -4.27
CA VAL A 75 13.76 -0.99 -4.71
C VAL A 75 13.60 0.30 -3.90
N PHE A 76 12.63 0.37 -3.01
CA PHE A 76 12.54 1.46 -2.04
C PHE A 76 13.66 1.39 -1.00
N VAL A 77 13.95 2.52 -0.36
CA VAL A 77 14.91 2.59 0.74
C VAL A 77 14.24 3.22 1.96
N PRO A 78 14.06 2.46 3.05
CA PRO A 78 14.28 1.01 3.18
C PRO A 78 13.37 0.18 2.28
N ALA A 79 13.81 -1.01 1.90
CA ALA A 79 13.01 -1.92 1.09
C ALA A 79 11.74 -2.35 1.84
N LEU A 80 10.60 -2.35 1.15
CA LEU A 80 9.30 -2.55 1.79
C LEU A 80 8.97 -4.03 2.01
N THR A 81 8.66 -4.38 3.24
CA THR A 81 7.91 -5.59 3.58
C THR A 81 6.51 -5.46 2.99
N SER A 82 6.07 -6.47 2.26
CA SER A 82 4.77 -6.43 1.59
C SER A 82 4.04 -7.76 1.66
N VAL A 83 2.73 -7.68 1.79
CA VAL A 83 1.82 -8.82 1.71
C VAL A 83 1.30 -8.92 0.28
N ARG A 84 1.43 -10.09 -0.32
CA ARG A 84 0.89 -10.38 -1.66
C ARG A 84 -0.20 -11.42 -1.57
N MET A 85 -1.36 -11.12 -2.14
CA MET A 85 -2.43 -12.09 -2.33
C MET A 85 -2.22 -12.84 -3.65
N GLN A 86 -2.36 -14.17 -3.61
CA GLN A 86 -2.34 -15.02 -4.79
C GLN A 86 -3.72 -14.97 -5.46
N ILE A 87 -3.86 -14.11 -6.45
CA ILE A 87 -5.15 -13.83 -7.10
C ILE A 87 -5.56 -14.85 -8.16
N GLY A 88 -4.63 -15.72 -8.62
CA GLY A 88 -4.90 -16.65 -9.71
C GLY A 88 -6.06 -17.60 -9.44
N GLY A 89 -6.11 -18.20 -8.27
CA GLY A 89 -7.21 -19.08 -7.85
C GLY A 89 -8.53 -18.33 -7.72
N LEU A 90 -8.51 -17.15 -7.14
CA LEU A 90 -9.70 -16.31 -7.01
C LEU A 90 -10.23 -15.84 -8.35
N ALA A 91 -9.35 -15.40 -9.26
CA ALA A 91 -9.73 -14.97 -10.61
C ALA A 91 -10.39 -16.11 -11.40
N ARG A 92 -9.82 -17.31 -11.30
CA ARG A 92 -10.40 -18.52 -11.92
C ARG A 92 -11.79 -18.82 -11.34
N TYR A 93 -11.93 -18.82 -10.00
CA TYR A 93 -13.21 -19.05 -9.34
C TYR A 93 -14.28 -18.06 -9.80
N VAL A 94 -13.96 -16.77 -9.86
CA VAL A 94 -14.89 -15.73 -10.33
C VAL A 94 -15.29 -15.93 -11.79
N ALA A 95 -14.35 -16.31 -12.67
CA ALA A 95 -14.63 -16.62 -14.06
C ALA A 95 -15.54 -17.84 -14.22
N GLU A 96 -15.27 -18.90 -13.48
CA GLU A 96 -16.09 -20.12 -13.47
C GLU A 96 -17.52 -19.85 -12.94
N LEU A 97 -17.63 -19.01 -11.90
CA LEU A 97 -18.92 -18.59 -11.34
C LEU A 97 -19.76 -17.81 -12.36
N ALA A 98 -19.13 -16.91 -13.10
CA ALA A 98 -19.80 -16.16 -14.17
C ALA A 98 -20.26 -17.10 -15.31
N LEU A 99 -19.43 -18.04 -15.71
CA LEU A 99 -19.78 -19.04 -16.75
C LEU A 99 -20.91 -19.96 -16.27
N HIS A 100 -20.90 -20.38 -15.02
CA HIS A 100 -21.97 -21.18 -14.42
C HIS A 100 -23.30 -20.41 -14.41
N GLY A 101 -23.27 -19.13 -13.99
CA GLY A 101 -24.45 -18.26 -14.00
C GLY A 101 -25.00 -17.98 -15.40
N ALA A 102 -24.15 -18.03 -16.42
CA ALA A 102 -24.53 -17.92 -17.83
C ALA A 102 -24.96 -19.25 -18.47
N GLY A 103 -25.02 -20.35 -17.71
CA GLY A 103 -25.36 -21.66 -18.20
C GLY A 103 -24.31 -22.37 -19.09
N GLN A 104 -23.07 -21.83 -19.06
CA GLN A 104 -21.94 -22.38 -19.83
C GLN A 104 -21.18 -23.49 -19.09
N LEU A 105 -21.35 -23.55 -17.76
CA LEU A 105 -20.84 -24.63 -16.91
C LEU A 105 -21.98 -25.29 -16.17
N THR A 106 -21.99 -26.63 -16.16
CA THR A 106 -23.00 -27.41 -15.45
C THR A 106 -22.68 -27.66 -13.99
N THR A 107 -21.40 -27.60 -13.63
CA THR A 107 -20.93 -27.82 -12.26
C THR A 107 -20.77 -26.49 -11.55
N GLU A 108 -21.33 -26.39 -10.35
CA GLU A 108 -21.14 -25.19 -9.50
C GLU A 108 -19.69 -25.08 -9.05
N PRO A 109 -19.02 -23.93 -9.29
CA PRO A 109 -17.65 -23.71 -8.85
C PRO A 109 -17.53 -23.73 -7.33
N GLN A 110 -16.46 -24.31 -6.84
CA GLN A 110 -16.18 -24.31 -5.39
C GLN A 110 -15.41 -23.07 -4.98
N PRO A 111 -15.77 -22.42 -3.87
CA PRO A 111 -15.04 -21.29 -3.33
C PRO A 111 -13.57 -21.64 -3.07
N VAL A 112 -12.67 -20.75 -3.44
CA VAL A 112 -11.23 -20.88 -3.22
C VAL A 112 -10.82 -19.98 -2.06
N ALA A 113 -10.13 -20.56 -1.07
CA ALA A 113 -9.55 -19.80 0.02
C ALA A 113 -8.46 -18.86 -0.51
N PRO A 114 -8.41 -17.59 -0.06
CA PRO A 114 -7.34 -16.69 -0.44
C PRO A 114 -6.03 -17.15 0.18
N GLU A 115 -4.96 -17.15 -0.63
CA GLU A 115 -3.60 -17.42 -0.19
C GLU A 115 -2.81 -16.11 -0.17
N PHE A 116 -2.03 -15.90 0.89
CA PHE A 116 -1.20 -14.72 1.08
C PHE A 116 0.25 -15.12 1.29
N THR A 117 1.15 -14.30 0.77
CA THR A 117 2.59 -14.41 1.02
C THR A 117 3.09 -13.10 1.59
N VAL A 118 3.80 -13.16 2.71
CA VAL A 118 4.48 -12.00 3.29
C VAL A 118 5.95 -12.07 2.91
N THR A 119 6.44 -11.06 2.21
CA THR A 119 7.85 -10.90 1.91
C THR A 119 8.44 -9.88 2.87
N ILE A 120 9.21 -10.36 3.85
CA ILE A 120 9.85 -9.52 4.86
C ILE A 120 11.09 -8.87 4.24
N ARG A 121 11.22 -7.54 4.45
CA ARG A 121 12.33 -6.71 4.00
C ARG A 121 12.76 -5.73 5.10
N GLU A 122 13.35 -4.61 4.72
CA GLU A 122 14.00 -3.67 5.65
C GLU A 122 13.01 -2.78 6.43
N SER A 123 11.77 -2.66 6.00
CA SER A 123 10.78 -1.77 6.64
C SER A 123 10.08 -2.36 7.88
N THR A 124 10.43 -3.61 8.23
CA THR A 124 9.91 -4.27 9.45
C THR A 124 11.01 -4.97 10.21
#